data_9ac6b0d2b9361a18a235c3ab9173a4cc
#
_entry.id   9ac6b0d2b9361a18a235c3ab9173a4cc
#
_cell.length_a   1.000
_cell.length_b   1.000
_cell.length_c   1.000
_cell.angle_alpha   90.00
_cell.angle_beta   90.00
_cell.angle_gamma   90.00
#
_symmetry.space_group_name_H-M   'P 1'
#
loop_
_entity.id
_entity.type
_entity.pdbx_description
1 polymer ?
#
loop_
_entity_poly.entity_id
_entity_poly.type
_entity_poly.pdbx_seq_one_letter_code
_entity_poly.pdbx_strand_id
1 'polypeptide(L)'
;TIYRSLFSLARQNPHLIRRACAGALGFGVLSMVFTSMTFVLGSAPYYFSDFEIGLFGLLGVIGIYSSSWSGKTVGQGKENLVAKLCIGLMLFSCVPLYFAQHSLIIYAIGVLMSYFGLTAFHVLNQNLVYRIDGKARSRINAVYMTIYFTGAALGSLGAVYAWQHYQWVGCVVLGLIFSLGILMIDRFDFKRMQKN
;
A
#
# COMPACT_ATOMS: atom_id res chain seq x y z
N THR A 1 -0.03 21.28 -24.04
CA THR A 1 0.87 20.12 -23.83
C THR A 1 0.30 19.20 -22.74
N ILE A 2 0.40 17.88 -22.93
CA ILE A 2 -0.16 16.86 -22.02
C ILE A 2 0.30 17.08 -20.58
N TYR A 3 1.58 17.36 -20.36
CA TYR A 3 2.14 17.60 -19.02
C TYR A 3 1.46 18.77 -18.28
N ARG A 4 1.16 19.87 -18.96
CA ARG A 4 0.43 21.01 -18.37
C ARG A 4 -0.98 20.61 -17.95
N SER A 5 -1.66 19.76 -18.73
CA SER A 5 -3.00 19.30 -18.40
C SER A 5 -3.01 18.34 -17.19
N LEU A 6 -2.00 17.47 -17.07
CA LEU A 6 -1.84 16.59 -15.90
C LEU A 6 -1.56 17.38 -14.63
N PHE A 7 -0.65 18.37 -14.70
CA PHE A 7 -0.32 19.22 -13.56
C PHE A 7 -1.52 20.08 -13.13
N SER A 8 -2.25 20.67 -14.09
CA SER A 8 -3.48 21.41 -13.83
C SER A 8 -4.54 20.54 -13.17
N LEU A 9 -4.74 19.32 -13.68
CA LEU A 9 -5.69 18.35 -13.12
C LEU A 9 -5.33 17.99 -11.67
N ALA A 10 -4.06 17.73 -11.41
CA ALA A 10 -3.56 17.44 -10.06
C ALA A 10 -3.82 18.60 -9.09
N ARG A 11 -3.51 19.84 -9.52
CA ARG A 11 -3.69 21.04 -8.69
C ARG A 11 -5.16 21.36 -8.42
N GLN A 12 -6.04 21.12 -9.39
CA GLN A 12 -7.47 21.40 -9.28
C GLN A 12 -8.24 20.35 -8.47
N ASN A 13 -7.67 19.15 -8.28
CA ASN A 13 -8.34 18.05 -7.61
C ASN A 13 -7.57 17.56 -6.37
N PRO A 14 -7.67 18.27 -5.23
CA PRO A 14 -6.98 17.86 -3.99
C PRO A 14 -7.38 16.47 -3.49
N HIS A 15 -8.61 16.02 -3.79
CA HIS A 15 -9.07 14.66 -3.49
C HIS A 15 -8.22 13.61 -4.24
N LEU A 16 -7.97 13.81 -5.54
CA LEU A 16 -7.10 12.94 -6.33
C LEU A 16 -5.71 12.82 -5.69
N ILE A 17 -5.10 13.95 -5.32
CA ILE A 17 -3.75 13.95 -4.74
C ILE A 17 -3.75 13.22 -3.38
N ARG A 18 -4.71 13.48 -2.50
CA ARG A 18 -4.80 12.78 -1.20
C ARG A 18 -4.94 11.27 -1.38
N ARG A 19 -5.84 10.82 -2.28
CA ARG A 19 -6.01 9.40 -2.56
C ARG A 19 -4.77 8.77 -3.20
N ALA A 20 -4.10 9.49 -4.10
CA ALA A 20 -2.84 9.03 -4.70
C ALA A 20 -1.71 8.93 -3.66
N CYS A 21 -1.58 9.91 -2.76
CA CYS A 21 -0.61 9.86 -1.67
C CYS A 21 -0.89 8.72 -0.68
N ALA A 22 -2.16 8.49 -0.32
CA ALA A 22 -2.53 7.36 0.52
C ALA A 22 -2.20 6.02 -0.17
N GLY A 23 -2.48 5.90 -1.46
CA GLY A 23 -2.09 4.74 -2.27
C GLY A 23 -0.57 4.57 -2.37
N ALA A 24 0.16 5.66 -2.55
CA ALA A 24 1.63 5.68 -2.59
C ALA A 24 2.26 5.15 -1.30
N LEU A 25 1.79 5.62 -0.14
CA LEU A 25 2.23 5.10 1.15
C LEU A 25 1.91 3.62 1.31
N GLY A 26 0.72 3.18 0.87
CA GLY A 26 0.35 1.76 0.88
C GLY A 26 1.28 0.91 0.03
N PHE A 27 1.56 1.34 -1.20
CA PHE A 27 2.52 0.62 -2.05
C PHE A 27 3.95 0.71 -1.52
N GLY A 28 4.28 1.79 -0.82
CA GLY A 28 5.54 1.91 -0.09
C GLY A 28 5.68 0.85 1.00
N VAL A 29 4.62 0.55 1.78
CA VAL A 29 4.61 -0.55 2.75
C VAL A 29 4.89 -1.88 2.08
N LEU A 30 4.18 -2.20 0.99
CA LEU A 30 4.37 -3.48 0.31
C LEU A 30 5.76 -3.58 -0.32
N SER A 31 6.21 -2.51 -0.98
CA SER A 31 7.54 -2.46 -1.59
C SER A 31 8.64 -2.65 -0.54
N MET A 32 8.47 -2.05 0.65
CA MET A 32 9.35 -2.28 1.80
C MET A 32 9.35 -3.75 2.22
N VAL A 33 8.17 -4.38 2.35
CA VAL A 33 8.05 -5.79 2.73
C VAL A 33 8.77 -6.68 1.72
N PHE A 34 8.55 -6.48 0.42
CA PHE A 34 9.19 -7.29 -0.62
C PHE A 34 10.71 -7.05 -0.71
N THR A 35 11.16 -5.79 -0.62
CA THR A 35 12.59 -5.49 -0.67
C THR A 35 13.33 -6.07 0.52
N SER A 36 12.75 -5.99 1.72
CA SER A 36 13.37 -6.56 2.94
C SER A 36 13.20 -8.07 3.07
N MET A 37 12.30 -8.68 2.31
CA MET A 37 12.08 -10.14 2.29
C MET A 37 13.37 -10.90 1.97
N THR A 38 14.13 -10.43 0.98
CA THR A 38 15.42 -11.05 0.58
C THR A 38 16.43 -11.03 1.72
N PHE A 39 16.44 -9.95 2.49
CA PHE A 39 17.36 -9.82 3.63
C PHE A 39 16.94 -10.70 4.80
N VAL A 40 15.64 -10.75 5.13
CA VAL A 40 15.11 -11.55 6.25
C VAL A 40 15.21 -13.04 5.97
N LEU A 41 14.76 -13.48 4.80
CA LEU A 41 14.72 -14.91 4.48
C LEU A 41 16.09 -15.43 4.03
N GLY A 42 16.94 -14.59 3.43
CA GLY A 42 18.30 -14.95 3.05
C GLY A 42 19.30 -14.99 4.20
N SER A 43 18.92 -14.50 5.39
CA SER A 43 19.77 -14.47 6.59
C SER A 43 19.32 -15.49 7.63
N ALA A 44 20.09 -15.59 8.73
CA ALA A 44 19.69 -16.40 9.89
C ALA A 44 18.30 -15.98 10.40
N PRO A 45 17.47 -16.91 10.82
CA PRO A 45 17.67 -18.37 10.93
C PRO A 45 17.30 -19.14 9.66
N TYR A 46 16.80 -18.50 8.60
CA TYR A 46 16.16 -19.18 7.45
C TYR A 46 17.15 -19.64 6.38
N TYR A 47 18.09 -18.78 5.97
CA TYR A 47 19.09 -19.06 4.92
C TYR A 47 18.47 -19.56 3.60
N PHE A 48 17.33 -19.01 3.20
CA PHE A 48 16.65 -19.41 1.98
C PHE A 48 17.43 -18.97 0.73
N SER A 49 17.39 -19.82 -0.27
CA SER A 49 17.87 -19.50 -1.62
C SER A 49 16.93 -18.48 -2.31
N ASP A 50 17.43 -17.81 -3.35
CA ASP A 50 16.63 -16.87 -4.15
C ASP A 50 15.36 -17.53 -4.73
N PHE A 51 15.43 -18.82 -5.07
CA PHE A 51 14.28 -19.58 -5.54
C PHE A 51 13.21 -19.73 -4.45
N GLU A 52 13.59 -20.10 -3.25
CA GLU A 52 12.66 -20.25 -2.11
C GLU A 52 12.05 -18.92 -1.72
N ILE A 53 12.85 -17.83 -1.74
CA ILE A 53 12.35 -16.47 -1.50
C ILE A 53 11.35 -16.09 -2.59
N GLY A 54 11.64 -16.44 -3.85
CA GLY A 54 10.73 -16.21 -4.97
C GLY A 54 9.37 -16.90 -4.81
N LEU A 55 9.33 -18.07 -4.18
CA LEU A 55 8.07 -18.78 -3.87
C LEU A 55 7.18 -17.98 -2.91
N PHE A 56 7.75 -17.18 -2.01
CA PHE A 56 6.96 -16.25 -1.17
C PHE A 56 6.22 -15.20 -1.99
N GLY A 57 6.69 -14.87 -3.19
CA GLY A 57 5.96 -14.02 -4.12
C GLY A 57 4.58 -14.57 -4.50
N LEU A 58 4.38 -15.90 -4.43
CA LEU A 58 3.10 -16.55 -4.66
C LEU A 58 2.04 -16.17 -3.61
N LEU A 59 2.44 -15.70 -2.42
CA LEU A 59 1.51 -15.14 -1.45
C LEU A 59 0.73 -13.94 -2.03
N GLY A 60 1.28 -13.31 -3.06
CA GLY A 60 0.60 -12.25 -3.81
C GLY A 60 -0.70 -12.66 -4.50
N VAL A 61 -0.96 -13.96 -4.69
CA VAL A 61 -2.24 -14.47 -5.22
C VAL A 61 -3.42 -14.02 -4.37
N ILE A 62 -3.22 -13.80 -3.06
CA ILE A 62 -4.26 -13.23 -2.18
C ILE A 62 -4.76 -11.87 -2.68
N GLY A 63 -3.94 -11.13 -3.43
CA GLY A 63 -4.30 -9.85 -4.02
C GLY A 63 -5.45 -9.96 -5.03
N ILE A 64 -5.61 -11.07 -5.72
CA ILE A 64 -6.73 -11.31 -6.65
C ILE A 64 -8.04 -11.35 -5.86
N TYR A 65 -8.02 -12.08 -4.74
CA TYR A 65 -9.17 -12.21 -3.85
C TYR A 65 -9.58 -10.87 -3.23
N SER A 66 -8.60 -10.16 -2.67
CA SER A 66 -8.84 -8.88 -2.00
C SER A 66 -9.30 -7.79 -2.96
N SER A 67 -8.74 -7.75 -4.17
CA SER A 67 -9.15 -6.81 -5.23
C SER A 67 -10.58 -7.07 -5.68
N SER A 68 -10.95 -8.34 -5.90
CA SER A 68 -12.30 -8.75 -6.25
C SER A 68 -13.31 -8.40 -5.14
N TRP A 69 -12.96 -8.69 -3.89
CA TRP A 69 -13.78 -8.35 -2.73
C TRP A 69 -14.00 -6.84 -2.60
N SER A 70 -12.94 -6.05 -2.67
CA SER A 70 -13.02 -4.58 -2.61
C SER A 70 -13.85 -4.02 -3.76
N GLY A 71 -13.64 -4.51 -4.99
CA GLY A 71 -14.39 -4.08 -6.17
C GLY A 71 -15.91 -4.27 -6.03
N LYS A 72 -16.33 -5.37 -5.41
CA LYS A 72 -17.78 -5.65 -5.16
C LYS A 72 -18.40 -4.69 -4.15
N THR A 73 -17.63 -4.08 -3.27
CA THR A 73 -18.15 -3.15 -2.23
C THR A 73 -18.27 -1.71 -2.72
N VAL A 74 -17.67 -1.40 -3.86
CA VAL A 74 -17.73 -0.06 -4.46
C VAL A 74 -19.14 0.24 -4.93
N GLY A 75 -19.67 1.41 -4.54
CA GLY A 75 -21.04 1.83 -4.89
C GLY A 75 -22.10 1.38 -3.91
N GLN A 76 -21.75 0.65 -2.85
CA GLN A 76 -22.66 0.21 -1.82
C GLN A 76 -22.73 1.15 -0.60
N GLY A 77 -22.06 2.29 -0.65
CA GLY A 77 -21.96 3.22 0.49
C GLY A 77 -21.07 2.74 1.64
N LYS A 78 -20.33 1.64 1.42
CA LYS A 78 -19.44 1.02 2.43
C LYS A 78 -17.97 1.38 2.26
N GLU A 79 -17.66 2.29 1.34
CA GLU A 79 -16.29 2.63 0.96
C GLU A 79 -15.44 3.10 2.15
N ASN A 80 -16.04 3.88 3.07
CA ASN A 80 -15.34 4.35 4.27
C ASN A 80 -15.02 3.19 5.23
N LEU A 81 -15.93 2.25 5.40
CA LEU A 81 -15.70 1.06 6.22
C LEU A 81 -14.61 0.19 5.62
N VAL A 82 -14.68 -0.06 4.31
CA VAL A 82 -13.68 -0.87 3.59
C VAL A 82 -12.30 -0.22 3.66
N ALA A 83 -12.20 1.10 3.47
CA ALA A 83 -10.93 1.82 3.62
C ALA A 83 -10.33 1.62 5.01
N LYS A 84 -11.14 1.79 6.07
CA LYS A 84 -10.67 1.60 7.46
C LYS A 84 -10.25 0.17 7.75
N LEU A 85 -10.98 -0.82 7.24
CA LEU A 85 -10.61 -2.22 7.39
C LEU A 85 -9.27 -2.53 6.71
N CYS A 86 -9.06 -2.05 5.48
CA CYS A 86 -7.81 -2.21 4.75
C CYS A 86 -6.63 -1.54 5.47
N ILE A 87 -6.81 -0.30 5.93
CA ILE A 87 -5.78 0.44 6.67
C ILE A 87 -5.50 -0.24 8.01
N GLY A 88 -6.54 -0.67 8.72
CA GLY A 88 -6.40 -1.45 9.96
C GLY A 88 -5.60 -2.72 9.73
N LEU A 89 -5.90 -3.46 8.66
CA LEU A 89 -5.20 -4.69 8.33
C LEU A 89 -3.70 -4.43 8.03
N MET A 90 -3.37 -3.35 7.31
CA MET A 90 -1.97 -2.95 7.07
C MET A 90 -1.27 -2.52 8.37
N LEU A 91 -1.94 -1.81 9.27
CA LEU A 91 -1.39 -1.45 10.59
C LEU A 91 -1.14 -2.69 11.45
N PHE A 92 -2.13 -3.56 11.55
CA PHE A 92 -2.02 -4.79 12.35
C PHE A 92 -1.02 -5.79 11.77
N SER A 93 -0.74 -5.77 10.47
CA SER A 93 0.28 -6.61 9.85
C SER A 93 1.70 -6.34 10.40
N CYS A 94 1.94 -5.14 10.91
CA CYS A 94 3.22 -4.82 11.56
C CYS A 94 3.49 -5.68 12.79
N VAL A 95 2.46 -6.20 13.47
CA VAL A 95 2.62 -7.06 14.64
C VAL A 95 3.24 -8.42 14.27
N PRO A 96 2.64 -9.25 13.40
CA PRO A 96 3.30 -10.49 12.98
C PRO A 96 4.61 -10.21 12.23
N LEU A 97 4.73 -9.13 11.46
CA LEU A 97 5.99 -8.79 10.82
C LEU A 97 7.09 -8.49 11.85
N TYR A 98 6.79 -7.87 12.98
CA TYR A 98 7.78 -7.66 14.04
C TYR A 98 8.37 -8.98 14.55
N PHE A 99 7.55 -10.02 14.68
CA PHE A 99 7.97 -11.34 15.13
C PHE A 99 8.46 -12.28 14.00
N ALA A 100 8.63 -11.76 12.79
CA ALA A 100 8.98 -12.52 11.60
C ALA A 100 10.26 -13.37 11.72
N GLN A 101 11.24 -12.90 12.52
CA GLN A 101 12.49 -13.62 12.74
C GLN A 101 12.34 -14.88 13.62
N HIS A 102 11.21 -15.05 14.30
CA HIS A 102 10.95 -16.15 15.19
C HIS A 102 10.16 -17.29 14.52
N SER A 103 9.40 -17.01 13.46
CA SER A 103 8.57 -17.99 12.78
C SER A 103 8.23 -17.58 11.37
N LEU A 104 8.49 -18.47 10.42
CA LEU A 104 8.13 -18.33 9.02
C LEU A 104 6.62 -18.16 8.80
N ILE A 105 5.81 -18.88 9.59
CA ILE A 105 4.35 -18.81 9.52
C ILE A 105 3.88 -17.42 9.96
N ILE A 106 4.42 -16.87 11.03
CA ILE A 106 4.10 -15.53 11.51
C ILE A 106 4.50 -14.49 10.47
N TYR A 107 5.66 -14.65 9.84
CA TYR A 107 6.09 -13.80 8.73
C TYR A 107 5.11 -13.86 7.56
N ALA A 108 4.74 -15.07 7.10
CA ALA A 108 3.79 -15.24 6.00
C ALA A 108 2.42 -14.60 6.30
N ILE A 109 1.92 -14.71 7.52
CA ILE A 109 0.68 -14.04 7.96
C ILE A 109 0.81 -12.52 7.81
N GLY A 110 1.91 -11.93 8.26
CA GLY A 110 2.17 -10.50 8.14
C GLY A 110 2.20 -10.03 6.69
N VAL A 111 2.88 -10.79 5.82
CA VAL A 111 2.93 -10.53 4.38
C VAL A 111 1.53 -10.61 3.76
N LEU A 112 0.76 -11.66 4.04
CA LEU A 112 -0.60 -11.84 3.53
C LEU A 112 -1.53 -10.70 3.98
N MET A 113 -1.45 -10.28 5.24
CA MET A 113 -2.25 -9.17 5.76
C MET A 113 -1.91 -7.85 5.05
N SER A 114 -0.62 -7.55 4.89
CA SER A 114 -0.16 -6.35 4.18
C SER A 114 -0.63 -6.35 2.72
N TYR A 115 -0.48 -7.49 2.05
CA TYR A 115 -0.85 -7.64 0.64
C TYR A 115 -2.35 -7.50 0.44
N PHE A 116 -3.16 -8.19 1.26
CA PHE A 116 -4.62 -8.10 1.20
C PHE A 116 -5.08 -6.66 1.44
N GLY A 117 -4.58 -6.02 2.51
CA GLY A 117 -4.94 -4.65 2.86
C GLY A 117 -4.62 -3.67 1.73
N LEU A 118 -3.40 -3.74 1.18
CA LEU A 118 -2.99 -2.83 0.10
C LEU A 118 -3.81 -3.02 -1.17
N THR A 119 -3.92 -4.26 -1.67
CA THR A 119 -4.56 -4.50 -2.97
C THR A 119 -6.04 -4.16 -2.95
N ALA A 120 -6.74 -4.46 -1.84
CA ALA A 120 -8.12 -4.03 -1.63
C ALA A 120 -8.24 -2.49 -1.55
N PHE A 121 -7.34 -1.84 -0.82
CA PHE A 121 -7.29 -0.38 -0.69
C PHE A 121 -6.98 0.31 -2.02
N HIS A 122 -6.07 -0.25 -2.81
CA HIS A 122 -5.71 0.26 -4.13
C HIS A 122 -6.92 0.27 -5.09
N VAL A 123 -7.65 -0.86 -5.18
CA VAL A 123 -8.85 -0.96 -6.02
C VAL A 123 -9.92 0.04 -5.56
N LEU A 124 -10.12 0.17 -4.25
CA LEU A 124 -11.04 1.17 -3.70
C LEU A 124 -10.64 2.59 -4.10
N ASN A 125 -9.37 2.96 -3.93
CA ASN A 125 -8.86 4.27 -4.28
C ASN A 125 -9.01 4.57 -5.78
N GLN A 126 -8.67 3.63 -6.65
CA GLN A 126 -8.86 3.80 -8.10
C GLN A 126 -10.32 4.07 -8.45
N ASN A 127 -11.25 3.31 -7.88
CA ASN A 127 -12.66 3.54 -8.13
C ASN A 127 -13.14 4.90 -7.64
N LEU A 128 -12.67 5.36 -6.47
CA LEU A 128 -13.01 6.69 -5.94
C LEU A 128 -12.49 7.82 -6.82
N VAL A 129 -11.22 7.74 -7.27
CA VAL A 129 -10.65 8.79 -8.12
C VAL A 129 -11.24 8.79 -9.54
N TYR A 130 -11.67 7.66 -10.07
CA TYR A 130 -12.31 7.60 -11.40
C TYR A 130 -13.71 8.21 -11.44
N ARG A 131 -14.33 8.43 -10.28
CA ARG A 131 -15.62 9.16 -10.17
C ARG A 131 -15.47 10.68 -10.29
N ILE A 132 -14.24 11.22 -10.19
CA ILE A 132 -13.97 12.66 -10.25
C ILE A 132 -14.38 13.22 -11.61
N ASP A 133 -13.94 12.59 -12.71
CA ASP A 133 -14.30 12.96 -14.07
C ASP A 133 -14.25 11.73 -14.99
N GLY A 134 -15.41 11.27 -15.41
CA GLY A 134 -15.52 10.10 -16.28
C GLY A 134 -14.87 10.26 -17.66
N LYS A 135 -14.72 11.50 -18.17
CA LYS A 135 -14.07 11.80 -19.46
C LYS A 135 -12.55 11.90 -19.33
N ALA A 136 -12.04 12.15 -18.13
CA ALA A 136 -10.61 12.33 -17.85
C ALA A 136 -9.95 11.11 -17.19
N ARG A 137 -10.59 9.93 -17.15
CA ARG A 137 -10.11 8.74 -16.45
C ARG A 137 -8.65 8.37 -16.77
N SER A 138 -8.26 8.42 -18.03
CA SER A 138 -6.88 8.09 -18.43
C SER A 138 -5.86 9.07 -17.82
N ARG A 139 -6.18 10.37 -17.80
CA ARG A 139 -5.32 11.39 -17.19
C ARG A 139 -5.28 11.30 -15.67
N ILE A 140 -6.43 11.02 -15.05
CA ILE A 140 -6.54 10.76 -13.61
C ILE A 140 -5.68 9.56 -13.23
N ASN A 141 -5.77 8.48 -14.00
CA ASN A 141 -4.95 7.28 -13.78
C ASN A 141 -3.45 7.58 -13.93
N ALA A 142 -3.05 8.36 -14.92
CA ALA A 142 -1.65 8.73 -15.11
C ALA A 142 -1.09 9.47 -13.89
N VAL A 143 -1.82 10.47 -13.36
CA VAL A 143 -1.43 11.19 -12.14
C VAL A 143 -1.38 10.25 -10.94
N TYR A 144 -2.44 9.47 -10.74
CA TYR A 144 -2.54 8.53 -9.62
C TYR A 144 -1.40 7.51 -9.63
N MET A 145 -1.16 6.86 -10.77
CA MET A 145 -0.13 5.81 -10.88
C MET A 145 1.28 6.39 -10.77
N THR A 146 1.56 7.59 -11.27
CA THR A 146 2.86 8.23 -11.09
C THR A 146 3.17 8.42 -9.61
N ILE A 147 2.24 8.95 -8.83
CA ILE A 147 2.41 9.15 -7.38
C ILE A 147 2.49 7.80 -6.67
N TYR A 148 1.65 6.83 -7.06
CA TYR A 148 1.60 5.49 -6.51
C TYR A 148 2.94 4.75 -6.62
N PHE A 149 3.55 4.73 -7.83
CA PHE A 149 4.86 4.10 -8.05
C PHE A 149 6.02 4.87 -7.42
N THR A 150 5.91 6.20 -7.28
CA THR A 150 6.89 6.97 -6.51
C THR A 150 6.91 6.51 -5.05
N GLY A 151 5.74 6.21 -4.48
CA GLY A 151 5.65 5.64 -3.13
C GLY A 151 6.35 4.27 -3.01
N ALA A 152 6.19 3.40 -4.02
CA ALA A 152 6.88 2.11 -4.07
C ALA A 152 8.41 2.28 -4.09
N ALA A 153 8.92 3.19 -4.93
CA ALA A 153 10.34 3.47 -5.01
C ALA A 153 10.89 3.99 -3.67
N LEU A 154 10.18 4.93 -3.03
CA LEU A 154 10.55 5.45 -1.71
C LEU A 154 10.49 4.36 -0.63
N GLY A 155 9.50 3.46 -0.69
CA GLY A 155 9.38 2.32 0.21
C GLY A 155 10.54 1.35 0.09
N SER A 156 10.96 1.03 -1.14
CA SER A 156 12.10 0.16 -1.41
C SER A 156 13.41 0.80 -0.95
N LEU A 157 13.67 2.07 -1.30
CA LEU A 157 14.85 2.80 -0.85
C LEU A 157 14.88 2.93 0.68
N GLY A 158 13.75 3.25 1.28
CA GLY A 158 13.61 3.33 2.73
C GLY A 158 13.86 1.99 3.41
N ALA A 159 13.45 0.87 2.80
CA ALA A 159 13.71 -0.47 3.32
C ALA A 159 15.19 -0.80 3.36
N VAL A 160 15.92 -0.51 2.28
CA VAL A 160 17.38 -0.71 2.24
C VAL A 160 18.07 0.10 3.31
N TYR A 161 17.74 1.39 3.43
CA TYR A 161 18.30 2.27 4.45
C TYR A 161 17.97 1.80 5.87
N ALA A 162 16.70 1.44 6.13
CA ALA A 162 16.25 0.97 7.43
C ALA A 162 16.92 -0.35 7.81
N TRP A 163 17.09 -1.27 6.85
CA TRP A 163 17.81 -2.52 7.07
C TRP A 163 19.29 -2.28 7.43
N GLN A 164 19.98 -1.42 6.71
CA GLN A 164 21.41 -1.16 6.94
C GLN A 164 21.69 -0.56 8.32
N HIS A 165 20.77 0.28 8.84
CA HIS A 165 21.02 1.03 10.10
C HIS A 165 20.31 0.42 11.31
N TYR A 166 19.15 -0.20 11.11
CA TYR A 166 18.26 -0.66 12.17
C TYR A 166 17.78 -2.11 11.99
N GLN A 167 18.32 -2.82 11.02
CA GLN A 167 17.94 -4.18 10.69
C GLN A 167 16.42 -4.33 10.43
N TRP A 168 15.86 -5.51 10.71
CA TRP A 168 14.45 -5.79 10.49
C TRP A 168 13.50 -4.85 11.24
N VAL A 169 13.84 -4.50 12.48
CA VAL A 169 13.01 -3.60 13.31
C VAL A 169 12.82 -2.25 12.62
N GLY A 170 13.87 -1.71 12.00
CA GLY A 170 13.77 -0.47 11.22
C GLY A 170 12.78 -0.56 10.05
N CYS A 171 12.77 -1.68 9.35
CA CYS A 171 11.81 -1.92 8.26
C CYS A 171 10.38 -1.93 8.78
N VAL A 172 10.11 -2.65 9.88
CA VAL A 172 8.77 -2.70 10.48
C VAL A 172 8.30 -1.33 10.96
N VAL A 173 9.18 -0.55 11.60
CA VAL A 173 8.89 0.83 12.03
C VAL A 173 8.55 1.72 10.82
N LEU A 174 9.29 1.60 9.73
CA LEU A 174 8.99 2.34 8.49
C LEU A 174 7.60 1.96 7.94
N GLY A 175 7.27 0.67 7.93
CA GLY A 175 5.93 0.19 7.54
C GLY A 175 4.83 0.75 8.41
N LEU A 176 5.06 0.83 9.73
CA LEU A 176 4.14 1.43 10.69
C LEU A 176 3.92 2.92 10.42
N ILE A 177 5.01 3.68 10.19
CA ILE A 177 4.95 5.11 9.88
C ILE A 177 4.13 5.34 8.60
N PHE A 178 4.37 4.57 7.54
CA PHE A 178 3.61 4.68 6.30
C PHE A 178 2.12 4.35 6.50
N SER A 179 1.82 3.29 7.25
CA SER A 179 0.43 2.88 7.53
C SER A 179 -0.31 3.92 8.38
N LEU A 180 0.35 4.55 9.36
CA LEU A 180 -0.20 5.67 10.11
C LEU A 180 -0.42 6.90 9.22
N GLY A 181 0.49 7.16 8.29
CA GLY A 181 0.33 8.23 7.29
C GLY A 181 -0.92 8.02 6.44
N ILE A 182 -1.19 6.79 6.00
CA ILE A 182 -2.42 6.45 5.26
C ILE A 182 -3.66 6.76 6.11
N LEU A 183 -3.66 6.34 7.36
CA LEU A 183 -4.77 6.58 8.29
C LEU A 183 -5.05 8.07 8.48
N MET A 184 -4.00 8.88 8.61
CA MET A 184 -4.14 10.33 8.73
C MET A 184 -4.77 10.94 7.47
N ILE A 185 -4.23 10.62 6.29
CA ILE A 185 -4.74 11.13 5.01
C ILE A 185 -6.20 10.73 4.82
N ASP A 186 -6.53 9.46 5.07
CA ASP A 186 -7.89 8.93 4.90
C ASP A 186 -8.91 9.63 5.81
N ARG A 187 -8.57 9.86 7.09
CA ARG A 187 -9.42 10.60 8.02
C ARG A 187 -9.69 12.03 7.56
N PHE A 188 -8.70 12.73 7.02
CA PHE A 188 -8.86 14.09 6.51
C PHE A 188 -9.73 14.12 5.25
N ASP A 189 -9.57 13.15 4.37
CA ASP A 189 -10.27 13.10 3.10
C ASP A 189 -11.76 12.80 3.29
N PHE A 190 -12.12 11.79 4.07
CA PHE A 190 -13.52 11.46 4.35
C PHE A 190 -14.27 12.56 5.12
N LYS A 191 -13.63 13.23 6.07
CA LYS A 191 -14.24 14.38 6.77
C LYS A 191 -14.61 15.52 5.83
N ARG A 192 -13.84 15.74 4.76
CA ARG A 192 -14.15 16.80 3.77
C ARG A 192 -15.26 16.39 2.82
N MET A 193 -15.34 15.11 2.44
CA MET A 193 -16.43 14.62 1.58
C MET A 193 -17.80 14.65 2.24
N GLN A 194 -17.88 14.59 3.59
CA GLN A 194 -19.12 14.70 4.32
C GLN A 194 -19.61 16.16 4.52
N LYS A 195 -18.76 17.17 4.26
CA LYS A 195 -19.08 18.58 4.44
C LYS A 195 -19.50 19.29 3.13
N ASN A 196 -19.31 18.64 2.00
CA ASN A 196 -19.74 19.10 0.67
C ASN A 196 -20.91 18.28 0.16
#